data_6aef9c17cb6d3c3e0ed66ba239a30720
#
_entry.id   6aef9c17cb6d3c3e0ed66ba239a30720
#
_cell.length_a   1.000
_cell.length_b   1.000
_cell.length_c   1.000
_cell.angle_alpha   90.00
_cell.angle_beta   90.00
_cell.angle_gamma   90.00
#
_symmetry.space_group_name_H-M   'P 1'
#
loop_
_entity.id
_entity.type
_entity.pdbx_description
1 polymer ?
#
loop_
_entity_poly.entity_id
_entity_poly.type
_entity_poly.pdbx_seq_one_letter_code
_entity_poly.pdbx_strand_id
1 'polypeptide(L)'
;FSNDTGRLDPIKIDPEICAGDFAQMDPPEHRKVRGLVDRAFSARTIVQREAHVRGLIDELLDKIGDRDRFDLVEEFTLPLPVVVISELLGVPMEDHPFIHDWMHRLLDGAGDFDPYEEPTGEELARQQGELDAALRMLREMHDYWSGLVAERRKQPREDLLTNLTTAEIDGHRLSDTEIFNIANRLFIAGHHSTSILLANAVLCLDTFPDQAKRVREDRSLIPGLLEETLRFTPPIAGIMRCTNEDVEVGGKLIPKDTVLMAWTGAANRDPRKFDRPDEFLPDRAPNPHLGFGRGVHICPGRALGRLESRVAVDVLLDRFPTLRVDPENKPRFYQIADAGGLSNLPVVTS
;
A
#
# COMPACT_ATOMS: atom_id res chain seq x y z
N PHE A 1 -0.93 -14.33 -18.85
CA PHE A 1 -0.17 -13.24 -18.18
C PHE A 1 0.36 -13.72 -16.85
N SER A 2 1.57 -13.28 -16.50
CA SER A 2 2.28 -13.62 -15.27
C SER A 2 2.48 -12.38 -14.40
N ASN A 3 2.59 -12.59 -13.09
CA ASN A 3 3.02 -11.59 -12.13
C ASN A 3 4.56 -11.57 -11.96
N ASP A 4 5.24 -12.60 -12.41
CA ASP A 4 6.70 -12.69 -12.36
C ASP A 4 7.33 -11.80 -13.46
N THR A 5 7.27 -10.48 -13.23
CA THR A 5 7.91 -9.49 -14.11
C THR A 5 9.41 -9.44 -13.92
N GLY A 6 9.92 -9.85 -12.75
CA GLY A 6 11.34 -9.88 -12.42
C GLY A 6 12.16 -10.80 -13.33
N ARG A 7 11.54 -11.84 -13.92
CA ARG A 7 12.21 -12.70 -14.90
C ARG A 7 12.67 -11.96 -16.16
N LEU A 8 12.06 -10.81 -16.47
CA LEU A 8 12.36 -9.95 -17.62
C LEU A 8 13.21 -8.74 -17.24
N ASP A 9 13.54 -8.58 -15.95
CA ASP A 9 14.39 -7.51 -15.48
C ASP A 9 15.82 -7.72 -16.03
N PRO A 10 16.45 -6.70 -16.64
CA PRO A 10 17.85 -6.76 -17.04
C PRO A 10 18.79 -6.94 -15.84
N ILE A 11 18.39 -6.48 -14.65
CA ILE A 11 19.10 -6.75 -13.39
C ILE A 11 18.59 -8.08 -12.85
N LYS A 12 19.28 -9.17 -13.17
CA LYS A 12 18.94 -10.50 -12.63
C LYS A 12 19.25 -10.54 -11.15
N ILE A 13 18.22 -10.36 -10.36
CA ILE A 13 18.27 -10.65 -8.92
C ILE A 13 18.27 -12.17 -8.76
N ASP A 14 19.13 -12.68 -7.88
CA ASP A 14 19.16 -14.10 -7.55
C ASP A 14 17.76 -14.58 -7.17
N PRO A 15 17.20 -15.61 -7.82
CA PRO A 15 15.86 -16.12 -7.50
C PRO A 15 15.70 -16.54 -6.04
N GLU A 16 16.78 -16.94 -5.36
CA GLU A 16 16.75 -17.26 -3.94
C GLU A 16 16.42 -16.02 -3.07
N ILE A 17 16.84 -14.83 -3.50
CA ILE A 17 16.54 -13.57 -2.80
C ILE A 17 15.05 -13.21 -2.89
N CYS A 18 14.36 -13.61 -3.95
CA CYS A 18 12.93 -13.35 -4.18
C CYS A 18 12.03 -14.50 -3.75
N ALA A 19 12.59 -15.60 -3.22
CA ALA A 19 11.80 -16.77 -2.81
C ALA A 19 10.73 -16.39 -1.78
N GLY A 20 9.49 -16.83 -1.99
CA GLY A 20 8.38 -16.54 -1.07
C GLY A 20 7.64 -15.22 -1.34
N ASP A 21 8.12 -14.34 -2.23
CA ASP A 21 7.36 -13.13 -2.61
C ASP A 21 6.11 -13.49 -3.42
N PHE A 22 5.01 -13.74 -2.70
CA PHE A 22 3.74 -14.16 -3.30
C PHE A 22 3.15 -13.14 -4.27
N ALA A 23 3.56 -11.88 -4.23
CA ALA A 23 3.11 -10.87 -5.19
C ALA A 23 3.69 -11.10 -6.60
N GLN A 24 4.84 -11.78 -6.69
CA GLN A 24 5.49 -12.11 -7.96
C GLN A 24 5.31 -13.58 -8.37
N MET A 25 4.61 -14.37 -7.57
CA MET A 25 4.34 -15.77 -7.89
C MET A 25 3.11 -15.94 -8.79
N ASP A 26 3.12 -16.99 -9.59
CA ASP A 26 1.93 -17.48 -10.29
C ASP A 26 1.36 -18.75 -9.63
N PRO A 27 0.07 -19.07 -9.83
CA PRO A 27 -0.48 -20.38 -9.47
C PRO A 27 0.27 -21.53 -10.18
N PRO A 28 0.46 -22.70 -9.52
CA PRO A 28 -0.16 -23.12 -8.25
C PRO A 28 0.56 -22.65 -6.98
N GLU A 29 1.85 -22.30 -7.03
CA GLU A 29 2.71 -21.98 -5.88
C GLU A 29 2.17 -20.75 -5.12
N HIS A 30 1.74 -19.73 -5.86
CA HIS A 30 1.07 -18.55 -5.28
C HIS A 30 -0.04 -18.93 -4.30
N ARG A 31 -0.90 -19.90 -4.62
CA ARG A 31 -2.05 -20.27 -3.79
C ARG A 31 -1.64 -20.81 -2.43
N LYS A 32 -0.50 -21.51 -2.38
CA LYS A 32 0.02 -22.12 -1.16
C LYS A 32 0.44 -21.04 -0.16
N VAL A 33 1.35 -20.15 -0.56
CA VAL A 33 1.82 -19.03 0.26
C VAL A 33 0.67 -18.08 0.59
N ARG A 34 -0.14 -17.73 -0.40
CA ARG A 34 -1.28 -16.84 -0.26
C ARG A 34 -2.29 -17.32 0.80
N GLY A 35 -2.53 -18.62 0.89
CA GLY A 35 -3.43 -19.19 1.89
C GLY A 35 -3.00 -18.96 3.35
N LEU A 36 -1.69 -18.80 3.61
CA LEU A 36 -1.17 -18.43 4.93
C LEU A 36 -1.49 -16.97 5.25
N VAL A 37 -1.23 -16.10 4.29
CA VAL A 37 -1.47 -14.65 4.41
C VAL A 37 -2.97 -14.36 4.59
N ASP A 38 -3.84 -14.95 3.77
CA ASP A 38 -5.29 -14.69 3.81
C ASP A 38 -5.93 -15.04 5.16
N ARG A 39 -5.38 -16.01 5.90
CA ARG A 39 -5.86 -16.34 7.25
C ARG A 39 -5.64 -15.20 8.23
N ALA A 40 -4.47 -14.57 8.20
CA ALA A 40 -4.14 -13.44 9.06
C ALA A 40 -4.97 -12.19 8.75
N PHE A 41 -5.31 -12.00 7.47
CA PHE A 41 -6.08 -10.86 6.96
C PHE A 41 -7.57 -11.18 6.77
N SER A 42 -8.09 -12.25 7.40
CA SER A 42 -9.51 -12.56 7.32
C SER A 42 -10.36 -11.45 7.95
N ALA A 43 -11.54 -11.18 7.38
CA ALA A 43 -12.43 -10.14 7.89
C ALA A 43 -12.76 -10.34 9.39
N ARG A 44 -12.88 -11.60 9.84
CA ARG A 44 -13.12 -11.93 11.25
C ARG A 44 -11.95 -11.48 12.16
N THR A 45 -10.71 -11.73 11.75
CA THR A 45 -9.50 -11.33 12.50
C THR A 45 -9.38 -9.81 12.54
N ILE A 46 -9.64 -9.15 11.42
CA ILE A 46 -9.47 -7.71 11.28
C ILE A 46 -10.50 -6.93 12.09
N VAL A 47 -11.77 -7.32 12.08
CA VAL A 47 -12.83 -6.62 12.85
C VAL A 47 -12.53 -6.58 14.36
N GLN A 48 -11.86 -7.62 14.89
CA GLN A 48 -11.47 -7.64 16.31
C GLN A 48 -10.43 -6.58 16.69
N ARG A 49 -9.75 -5.98 15.71
CA ARG A 49 -8.75 -4.94 15.92
C ARG A 49 -9.32 -3.52 15.95
N GLU A 50 -10.61 -3.33 15.68
CA GLU A 50 -11.20 -1.99 15.52
C GLU A 50 -10.98 -1.08 16.74
N ALA A 51 -11.23 -1.59 17.94
CA ALA A 51 -11.04 -0.81 19.16
C ALA A 51 -9.57 -0.41 19.38
N HIS A 52 -8.63 -1.31 19.05
CA HIS A 52 -7.21 -1.04 19.14
C HIS A 52 -6.76 0.01 18.09
N VAL A 53 -7.17 -0.15 16.83
CA VAL A 53 -6.89 0.83 15.77
C VAL A 53 -7.44 2.21 16.14
N ARG A 54 -8.64 2.29 16.73
CA ARG A 54 -9.20 3.56 17.22
C ARG A 54 -8.32 4.20 18.29
N GLY A 55 -7.81 3.41 19.25
CA GLY A 55 -6.87 3.90 20.27
C GLY A 55 -5.59 4.47 19.66
N LEU A 56 -5.00 3.80 18.66
CA LEU A 56 -3.81 4.31 17.96
C LEU A 56 -4.10 5.62 17.20
N ILE A 57 -5.29 5.73 16.60
CA ILE A 57 -5.73 6.97 15.94
C ILE A 57 -5.83 8.11 16.94
N ASP A 58 -6.49 7.87 18.08
CA ASP A 58 -6.64 8.87 19.14
C ASP A 58 -5.26 9.32 19.65
N GLU A 59 -4.33 8.39 19.91
CA GLU A 59 -2.95 8.70 20.33
C GLU A 59 -2.19 9.57 19.32
N LEU A 60 -2.33 9.29 18.01
CA LEU A 60 -1.68 10.08 16.96
C LEU A 60 -2.28 11.49 16.88
N LEU A 61 -3.61 11.61 16.93
CA LEU A 61 -4.28 12.91 16.90
C LEU A 61 -4.04 13.73 18.16
N ASP A 62 -3.87 13.09 19.33
CA ASP A 62 -3.52 13.79 20.57
C ASP A 62 -2.10 14.39 20.51
N LYS A 63 -1.16 13.80 19.76
CA LYS A 63 0.16 14.40 19.50
C LYS A 63 0.08 15.64 18.62
N ILE A 64 -0.89 15.69 17.69
CA ILE A 64 -1.17 16.90 16.90
C ILE A 64 -1.74 17.99 17.82
N GLY A 65 -2.60 17.63 18.77
CA GLY A 65 -3.21 18.55 19.73
C GLY A 65 -4.10 19.59 19.08
N ASP A 66 -4.02 20.83 19.57
CA ASP A 66 -4.86 21.96 19.13
C ASP A 66 -4.18 22.83 18.05
N ARG A 67 -3.22 22.28 17.31
CA ARG A 67 -2.54 23.01 16.23
C ARG A 67 -3.50 23.29 15.07
N ASP A 68 -3.51 24.54 14.62
CA ASP A 68 -4.33 24.99 13.50
C ASP A 68 -3.81 24.54 12.13
N ARG A 69 -2.53 24.21 12.04
CA ARG A 69 -1.84 23.81 10.79
C ARG A 69 -0.87 22.68 11.05
N PHE A 70 -0.90 21.67 10.20
CA PHE A 70 0.04 20.53 10.24
C PHE A 70 0.06 19.79 8.90
N ASP A 71 1.03 18.91 8.72
CA ASP A 71 1.07 18.00 7.58
C ASP A 71 0.34 16.70 7.94
N LEU A 72 -0.79 16.47 7.29
CA LEU A 72 -1.62 15.29 7.56
C LEU A 72 -0.92 13.99 7.15
N VAL A 73 -0.06 14.00 6.12
CA VAL A 73 0.67 12.81 5.69
C VAL A 73 1.72 12.44 6.72
N GLU A 74 2.59 13.36 7.04
CA GLU A 74 3.72 13.12 7.95
C GLU A 74 3.29 12.78 9.37
N GLU A 75 2.25 13.47 9.87
CA GLU A 75 1.89 13.39 11.28
C GLU A 75 0.77 12.37 11.58
N PHE A 76 0.06 11.92 10.55
CA PHE A 76 -1.08 11.02 10.77
C PHE A 76 -1.19 9.88 9.76
N THR A 77 -1.34 10.18 8.43
CA THR A 77 -1.72 9.12 7.50
C THR A 77 -0.60 8.14 7.22
N LEU A 78 0.67 8.55 7.34
CA LEU A 78 1.83 7.68 7.20
C LEU A 78 2.12 6.88 8.50
N PRO A 79 2.17 7.49 9.69
CA PRO A 79 2.43 6.77 10.94
C PRO A 79 1.39 5.69 11.27
N LEU A 80 0.10 5.96 11.05
CA LEU A 80 -0.97 5.04 11.43
C LEU A 80 -0.80 3.64 10.82
N PRO A 81 -0.77 3.44 9.50
CA PRO A 81 -0.64 2.11 8.93
C PRO A 81 0.74 1.47 9.18
N VAL A 82 1.79 2.26 9.38
CA VAL A 82 3.11 1.74 9.79
C VAL A 82 3.02 1.03 11.13
N VAL A 83 2.39 1.66 12.13
CA VAL A 83 2.21 1.04 13.45
C VAL A 83 1.32 -0.19 13.36
N VAL A 84 0.18 -0.09 12.68
CA VAL A 84 -0.79 -1.20 12.58
C VAL A 84 -0.19 -2.44 11.91
N ILE A 85 0.54 -2.27 10.80
CA ILE A 85 1.16 -3.41 10.10
C ILE A 85 2.34 -3.97 10.89
N SER A 86 3.13 -3.12 11.56
CA SER A 86 4.23 -3.52 12.43
C SER A 86 3.74 -4.41 13.57
N GLU A 87 2.70 -4.01 14.26
CA GLU A 87 2.09 -4.81 15.34
C GLU A 87 1.50 -6.14 14.82
N LEU A 88 0.85 -6.12 13.64
CA LEU A 88 0.31 -7.34 13.02
C LEU A 88 1.42 -8.35 12.71
N LEU A 89 2.56 -7.87 12.24
CA LEU A 89 3.75 -8.68 11.96
C LEU A 89 4.47 -9.11 13.24
N GLY A 90 4.32 -8.38 14.35
CA GLY A 90 4.98 -8.65 15.62
C GLY A 90 6.30 -7.89 15.79
N VAL A 91 6.46 -6.74 15.11
CA VAL A 91 7.58 -5.81 15.32
C VAL A 91 7.48 -5.23 16.74
N PRO A 92 8.56 -5.24 17.54
CA PRO A 92 8.59 -4.61 18.85
C PRO A 92 8.35 -3.10 18.77
N MET A 93 7.66 -2.53 19.77
CA MET A 93 7.39 -1.08 19.81
C MET A 93 8.66 -0.22 19.84
N GLU A 94 9.70 -0.71 20.50
CA GLU A 94 11.03 -0.07 20.56
C GLU A 94 11.68 0.07 19.18
N ASP A 95 11.31 -0.76 18.21
CA ASP A 95 11.87 -0.74 16.85
C ASP A 95 11.06 0.14 15.89
N HIS A 96 9.88 0.65 16.28
CA HIS A 96 9.06 1.49 15.42
C HIS A 96 9.79 2.74 14.90
N PRO A 97 10.67 3.43 15.67
CA PRO A 97 11.46 4.55 15.14
C PRO A 97 12.42 4.12 14.01
N PHE A 98 13.08 2.96 14.14
CA PHE A 98 13.94 2.40 13.10
C PHE A 98 13.14 2.11 11.82
N ILE A 99 12.00 1.46 11.97
CA ILE A 99 11.09 1.12 10.88
C ILE A 99 10.60 2.39 10.15
N HIS A 100 10.22 3.42 10.91
CA HIS A 100 9.77 4.69 10.38
C HIS A 100 10.88 5.40 9.56
N ASP A 101 12.11 5.49 10.11
CA ASP A 101 13.26 6.05 9.41
C ASP A 101 13.60 5.27 8.13
N TRP A 102 13.59 3.94 8.20
CA TRP A 102 13.80 3.08 7.03
C TRP A 102 12.78 3.35 5.93
N MET A 103 11.51 3.53 6.30
CA MET A 103 10.45 3.85 5.35
C MET A 103 10.63 5.20 4.66
N HIS A 104 10.97 6.24 5.41
CA HIS A 104 11.27 7.55 4.81
C HIS A 104 12.40 7.43 3.79
N ARG A 105 13.49 6.77 4.14
CA ARG A 105 14.62 6.55 3.22
C ARG A 105 14.21 5.77 1.96
N LEU A 106 13.30 4.79 2.08
CA LEU A 106 12.78 4.03 0.94
C LEU A 106 11.96 4.91 0.00
N LEU A 107 11.11 5.77 0.54
CA LEU A 107 10.24 6.66 -0.24
C LEU A 107 11.03 7.81 -0.89
N ASP A 108 12.00 8.36 -0.17
CA ASP A 108 12.87 9.43 -0.68
C ASP A 108 13.83 8.94 -1.78
N GLY A 109 14.21 7.66 -1.74
CA GLY A 109 15.08 7.04 -2.73
C GLY A 109 14.40 6.68 -4.06
N ALA A 110 13.07 6.83 -4.17
CA ALA A 110 12.35 6.67 -5.43
C ALA A 110 12.55 7.94 -6.28
N GLY A 111 13.70 8.03 -6.96
CA GLY A 111 14.05 9.17 -7.80
C GLY A 111 13.17 9.32 -9.05
N ASP A 112 13.26 10.49 -9.69
CA ASP A 112 12.62 10.78 -10.98
C ASP A 112 13.26 9.89 -12.06
N PHE A 113 12.53 8.89 -12.54
CA PHE A 113 12.92 8.04 -13.65
C PHE A 113 12.05 8.38 -14.87
N ASP A 114 12.66 8.92 -15.92
CA ASP A 114 12.00 9.04 -17.22
C ASP A 114 12.40 7.83 -18.11
N PRO A 115 11.45 6.92 -18.41
CA PRO A 115 11.75 5.73 -19.22
C PRO A 115 11.96 6.03 -20.71
N TYR A 116 11.79 7.30 -21.14
CA TYR A 116 11.90 7.72 -22.54
C TYR A 116 13.19 8.49 -22.86
N GLU A 117 13.98 8.85 -21.85
CA GLU A 117 15.27 9.50 -22.04
C GLU A 117 16.43 8.48 -21.92
N GLU A 118 17.37 8.51 -22.85
CA GLU A 118 18.61 7.76 -22.72
C GLU A 118 19.49 8.45 -21.65
N PRO A 119 19.86 7.73 -20.56
CA PRO A 119 20.59 8.34 -19.46
C PRO A 119 21.99 8.79 -19.90
N THR A 120 22.37 9.97 -19.47
CA THR A 120 23.74 10.49 -19.61
C THR A 120 24.73 9.71 -18.71
N GLY A 121 26.02 9.91 -18.89
CA GLY A 121 27.02 9.26 -18.03
C GLY A 121 26.90 9.65 -16.55
N GLU A 122 26.50 10.88 -16.23
CA GLU A 122 26.25 11.35 -14.86
C GLU A 122 24.98 10.71 -14.28
N GLU A 123 23.94 10.56 -15.08
CA GLU A 123 22.69 9.86 -14.70
C GLU A 123 22.92 8.38 -14.45
N LEU A 124 23.72 7.71 -15.28
CA LEU A 124 24.12 6.31 -15.06
C LEU A 124 24.87 6.14 -13.74
N ALA A 125 25.79 7.06 -13.41
CA ALA A 125 26.50 7.02 -12.13
C ALA A 125 25.57 7.30 -10.93
N ARG A 126 24.59 8.19 -11.07
CA ARG A 126 23.54 8.44 -10.08
C ARG A 126 22.67 7.20 -9.89
N GLN A 127 22.15 6.61 -10.97
CA GLN A 127 21.33 5.38 -10.94
C GLN A 127 22.09 4.21 -10.28
N GLN A 128 23.37 4.05 -10.55
CA GLN A 128 24.19 3.04 -9.87
C GLN A 128 24.31 3.33 -8.37
N GLY A 129 24.49 4.57 -7.98
CA GLY A 129 24.53 4.98 -6.56
C GLY A 129 23.22 4.74 -5.84
N GLU A 130 22.08 5.01 -6.49
CA GLU A 130 20.73 4.73 -5.99
C GLU A 130 20.48 3.21 -5.86
N LEU A 131 20.89 2.42 -6.86
CA LEU A 131 20.83 0.95 -6.79
C LEU A 131 21.65 0.40 -5.62
N ASP A 132 22.87 0.88 -5.45
CA ASP A 132 23.73 0.47 -4.33
C ASP A 132 23.13 0.85 -2.97
N ALA A 133 22.46 2.01 -2.88
CA ALA A 133 21.74 2.43 -1.69
C ALA A 133 20.52 1.52 -1.42
N ALA A 134 19.72 1.21 -2.45
CA ALA A 134 18.58 0.29 -2.34
C ALA A 134 19.02 -1.11 -1.90
N LEU A 135 20.12 -1.63 -2.46
CA LEU A 135 20.67 -2.92 -2.06
C LEU A 135 21.20 -2.93 -0.61
N ARG A 136 21.75 -1.81 -0.13
CA ARG A 136 22.11 -1.68 1.30
C ARG A 136 20.88 -1.70 2.20
N MET A 137 19.84 -0.97 1.83
CA MET A 137 18.57 -0.94 2.56
C MET A 137 17.89 -2.31 2.60
N LEU A 138 17.90 -3.04 1.49
CA LEU A 138 17.37 -4.42 1.45
C LEU A 138 18.14 -5.35 2.39
N ARG A 139 19.48 -5.23 2.46
CA ARG A 139 20.30 -6.02 3.40
C ARG A 139 20.00 -5.67 4.85
N GLU A 140 19.90 -4.38 5.18
CA GLU A 140 19.53 -3.90 6.52
C GLU A 140 18.20 -4.51 6.98
N MET A 141 17.19 -4.49 6.13
CA MET A 141 15.88 -5.09 6.43
C MET A 141 15.93 -6.62 6.48
N HIS A 142 16.71 -7.24 5.60
CA HIS A 142 16.91 -8.69 5.66
C HIS A 142 17.50 -9.12 7.00
N ASP A 143 18.53 -8.44 7.49
CA ASP A 143 19.17 -8.74 8.77
C ASP A 143 18.20 -8.51 9.94
N TYR A 144 17.45 -7.43 9.89
CA TYR A 144 16.42 -7.12 10.88
C TYR A 144 15.35 -8.22 10.97
N TRP A 145 14.70 -8.54 9.84
CA TRP A 145 13.67 -9.58 9.81
C TRP A 145 14.22 -10.95 10.17
N SER A 146 15.43 -11.29 9.74
CA SER A 146 16.09 -12.56 10.10
C SER A 146 16.31 -12.68 11.60
N GLY A 147 16.66 -11.58 12.26
CA GLY A 147 16.74 -11.50 13.72
C GLY A 147 15.39 -11.81 14.40
N LEU A 148 14.31 -11.17 13.95
CA LEU A 148 12.96 -11.40 14.46
C LEU A 148 12.48 -12.84 14.22
N VAL A 149 12.72 -13.39 13.03
CA VAL A 149 12.37 -14.78 12.70
C VAL A 149 13.09 -15.75 13.63
N ALA A 150 14.40 -15.56 13.86
CA ALA A 150 15.19 -16.39 14.76
C ALA A 150 14.69 -16.30 16.22
N GLU A 151 14.23 -15.11 16.65
CA GLU A 151 13.61 -14.93 17.97
C GLU A 151 12.29 -15.70 18.06
N ARG A 152 11.38 -15.54 17.07
CA ARG A 152 10.07 -16.21 17.07
C ARG A 152 10.16 -17.73 17.01
N ARG A 153 11.18 -18.28 16.38
CA ARG A 153 11.45 -19.72 16.42
C ARG A 153 11.81 -20.22 17.82
N LYS A 154 12.44 -19.38 18.64
CA LYS A 154 12.81 -19.70 20.04
C LYS A 154 11.70 -19.37 21.02
N GLN A 155 11.01 -18.26 20.79
CA GLN A 155 9.98 -17.71 21.68
C GLN A 155 8.75 -17.29 20.84
N PRO A 156 7.84 -18.23 20.51
CA PRO A 156 6.61 -17.94 19.80
C PRO A 156 5.74 -16.90 20.51
N ARG A 157 5.11 -15.99 19.73
CA ARG A 157 4.16 -14.98 20.22
C ARG A 157 2.86 -15.05 19.40
N GLU A 158 1.84 -14.30 19.79
CA GLU A 158 0.58 -14.18 19.03
C GLU A 158 0.73 -13.15 17.90
N ASP A 159 1.59 -13.43 16.92
CA ASP A 159 1.84 -12.56 15.77
C ASP A 159 1.96 -13.35 14.45
N LEU A 160 1.97 -12.62 13.33
CA LEU A 160 2.03 -13.24 12.01
C LEU A 160 3.40 -13.90 11.76
N LEU A 161 4.51 -13.34 12.26
CA LEU A 161 5.82 -13.96 12.11
C LEU A 161 5.85 -15.34 12.76
N THR A 162 5.32 -15.49 13.97
CA THR A 162 5.20 -16.81 14.62
C THR A 162 4.38 -17.78 13.77
N ASN A 163 3.25 -17.32 13.21
CA ASN A 163 2.43 -18.15 12.35
C ASN A 163 3.19 -18.61 11.09
N LEU A 164 4.00 -17.74 10.49
CA LEU A 164 4.83 -18.07 9.34
C LEU A 164 5.95 -19.07 9.70
N THR A 165 6.60 -18.89 10.87
CA THR A 165 7.69 -19.79 11.31
C THR A 165 7.22 -21.22 11.62
N THR A 166 5.94 -21.39 11.93
CA THR A 166 5.32 -22.68 12.26
C THR A 166 4.49 -23.27 11.13
N ALA A 167 4.28 -22.48 10.05
CA ALA A 167 3.47 -22.91 8.93
C ALA A 167 4.11 -24.07 8.17
N GLU A 168 3.26 -25.02 7.76
CA GLU A 168 3.63 -26.12 6.88
C GLU A 168 2.65 -26.17 5.70
N ILE A 169 3.18 -26.25 4.49
CA ILE A 169 2.43 -26.29 3.24
C ILE A 169 2.84 -27.56 2.48
N ASP A 170 1.94 -28.51 2.32
CA ASP A 170 2.19 -29.78 1.63
C ASP A 170 3.46 -30.52 2.14
N GLY A 171 3.73 -30.46 3.46
CA GLY A 171 4.92 -31.07 4.06
C GLY A 171 6.19 -30.21 3.99
N HIS A 172 6.13 -29.02 3.35
CA HIS A 172 7.23 -28.06 3.30
C HIS A 172 7.04 -26.96 4.34
N ARG A 173 8.10 -26.68 5.12
CA ARG A 173 8.17 -25.52 6.02
C ARG A 173 8.86 -24.36 5.31
N LEU A 174 8.33 -23.17 5.52
CA LEU A 174 8.92 -21.96 4.96
C LEU A 174 10.37 -21.78 5.46
N SER A 175 11.28 -21.51 4.51
CA SER A 175 12.65 -21.08 4.80
C SER A 175 12.65 -19.68 5.44
N ASP A 176 13.77 -19.31 6.06
CA ASP A 176 13.89 -17.96 6.64
C ASP A 176 13.82 -16.86 5.57
N THR A 177 14.34 -17.12 4.37
CA THR A 177 14.22 -16.22 3.20
C THR A 177 12.78 -16.05 2.75
N GLU A 178 12.00 -17.14 2.66
CA GLU A 178 10.59 -17.06 2.30
C GLU A 178 9.78 -16.26 3.34
N ILE A 179 10.04 -16.49 4.62
CA ILE A 179 9.39 -15.74 5.72
C ILE A 179 9.76 -14.26 5.64
N PHE A 180 11.05 -13.96 5.45
CA PHE A 180 11.52 -12.59 5.25
C PHE A 180 10.76 -11.90 4.12
N ASN A 181 10.73 -12.51 2.93
CA ASN A 181 10.09 -11.90 1.76
C ASN A 181 8.58 -11.71 1.93
N ILE A 182 7.89 -12.65 2.58
CA ILE A 182 6.48 -12.51 2.93
C ILE A 182 6.28 -11.32 3.89
N ALA A 183 7.05 -11.26 4.99
CA ALA A 183 6.93 -10.22 6.00
C ALA A 183 7.26 -8.84 5.41
N ASN A 184 8.37 -8.72 4.70
CA ASN A 184 8.80 -7.48 4.04
C ASN A 184 7.78 -7.01 3.00
N ARG A 185 7.23 -7.92 2.18
CA ARG A 185 6.19 -7.60 1.21
C ARG A 185 4.93 -7.06 1.87
N LEU A 186 4.47 -7.71 2.93
CA LEU A 186 3.28 -7.28 3.68
C LEU A 186 3.51 -5.94 4.37
N PHE A 187 4.70 -5.75 4.92
CA PHE A 187 5.09 -4.50 5.56
C PHE A 187 5.07 -3.34 4.56
N ILE A 188 5.80 -3.43 3.43
CA ILE A 188 5.86 -2.38 2.41
C ILE A 188 4.47 -2.11 1.82
N ALA A 189 3.72 -3.15 1.46
CA ALA A 189 2.41 -2.98 0.84
C ALA A 189 1.35 -2.44 1.81
N GLY A 190 1.47 -2.79 3.09
CA GLY A 190 0.42 -2.52 4.08
C GLY A 190 0.36 -1.07 4.57
N HIS A 191 1.48 -0.32 4.51
CA HIS A 191 1.49 1.04 5.06
C HIS A 191 1.31 2.11 3.98
N HIS A 192 2.08 2.08 2.89
CA HIS A 192 2.11 3.16 1.91
C HIS A 192 0.77 3.36 1.21
N SER A 193 0.15 2.28 0.72
CA SER A 193 -1.14 2.35 0.03
C SER A 193 -2.29 2.83 0.92
N THR A 194 -2.28 2.49 2.21
CA THR A 194 -3.29 2.94 3.18
C THR A 194 -3.08 4.41 3.53
N SER A 195 -1.84 4.85 3.71
CA SER A 195 -1.51 6.28 3.89
C SER A 195 -2.03 7.12 2.73
N ILE A 196 -1.76 6.70 1.49
CA ILE A 196 -2.25 7.38 0.28
C ILE A 196 -3.78 7.39 0.22
N LEU A 197 -4.45 6.27 0.54
CA LEU A 197 -5.90 6.22 0.55
C LEU A 197 -6.50 7.25 1.53
N LEU A 198 -5.94 7.36 2.72
CA LEU A 198 -6.38 8.32 3.74
C LEU A 198 -6.17 9.77 3.28
N ALA A 199 -4.97 10.09 2.80
CA ALA A 199 -4.65 11.42 2.30
C ALA A 199 -5.53 11.81 1.10
N ASN A 200 -5.73 10.88 0.15
CA ASN A 200 -6.60 11.08 -1.00
C ASN A 200 -8.08 11.24 -0.59
N ALA A 201 -8.55 10.55 0.45
CA ALA A 201 -9.92 10.72 0.94
C ALA A 201 -10.14 12.14 1.50
N VAL A 202 -9.17 12.68 2.27
CA VAL A 202 -9.23 14.07 2.76
C VAL A 202 -9.14 15.07 1.61
N LEU A 203 -8.25 14.86 0.64
CA LEU A 203 -8.16 15.71 -0.55
C LEU A 203 -9.47 15.69 -1.37
N CYS A 204 -10.12 14.53 -1.52
CA CYS A 204 -11.42 14.42 -2.19
C CYS A 204 -12.52 15.18 -1.41
N LEU A 205 -12.53 15.11 -0.09
CA LEU A 205 -13.48 15.88 0.72
C LEU A 205 -13.27 17.40 0.55
N ASP A 206 -12.03 17.86 0.44
CA ASP A 206 -11.74 19.27 0.19
C ASP A 206 -12.13 19.70 -1.24
N THR A 207 -11.82 18.83 -2.23
CA THR A 207 -12.09 19.09 -3.65
C THR A 207 -13.60 19.09 -3.97
N PHE A 208 -14.39 18.29 -3.25
CA PHE A 208 -15.84 18.12 -3.47
C PHE A 208 -16.65 18.53 -2.21
N PRO A 209 -16.77 19.85 -1.92
CA PRO A 209 -17.36 20.35 -0.67
C PRO A 209 -18.80 19.93 -0.44
N ASP A 210 -19.62 19.77 -1.49
CA ASP A 210 -20.99 19.27 -1.38
C ASP A 210 -21.01 17.81 -0.88
N GLN A 211 -20.09 16.97 -1.36
CA GLN A 211 -19.97 15.60 -0.89
C GLN A 211 -19.40 15.55 0.52
N ALA A 212 -18.44 16.41 0.84
CA ALA A 212 -17.93 16.55 2.21
C ALA A 212 -19.02 16.90 3.21
N LYS A 213 -19.91 17.83 2.85
CA LYS A 213 -21.08 18.19 3.68
C LYS A 213 -21.97 16.96 3.91
N ARG A 214 -22.35 16.23 2.86
CA ARG A 214 -23.16 15.01 2.96
C ARG A 214 -22.53 13.97 3.91
N VAL A 215 -21.23 13.72 3.77
CA VAL A 215 -20.51 12.76 4.64
C VAL A 215 -20.43 13.22 6.08
N ARG A 216 -20.32 14.55 6.33
CA ARG A 216 -20.35 15.08 7.69
C ARG A 216 -21.73 14.95 8.33
N GLU A 217 -22.79 15.15 7.57
CA GLU A 217 -24.20 15.03 8.02
C GLU A 217 -24.64 13.56 8.18
N ASP A 218 -24.10 12.66 7.34
CA ASP A 218 -24.41 11.22 7.37
C ASP A 218 -23.12 10.38 7.30
N ARG A 219 -22.61 9.98 8.45
CA ARG A 219 -21.39 9.16 8.60
C ARG A 219 -21.51 7.75 8.01
N SER A 220 -22.74 7.28 7.75
CA SER A 220 -22.93 6.00 7.06
C SER A 220 -22.39 5.99 5.63
N LEU A 221 -22.10 7.16 5.05
CA LEU A 221 -21.46 7.34 3.75
C LEU A 221 -19.93 7.11 3.77
N ILE A 222 -19.27 7.07 4.94
CA ILE A 222 -17.80 6.90 5.02
C ILE A 222 -17.31 5.64 4.29
N PRO A 223 -17.91 4.46 4.43
CA PRO A 223 -17.49 3.30 3.64
C PRO A 223 -17.56 3.56 2.13
N GLY A 224 -18.64 4.16 1.66
CA GLY A 224 -18.81 4.49 0.24
C GLY A 224 -17.85 5.58 -0.25
N LEU A 225 -17.55 6.59 0.59
CA LEU A 225 -16.50 7.58 0.35
C LEU A 225 -15.15 6.90 0.05
N LEU A 226 -14.76 5.90 0.85
CA LEU A 226 -13.49 5.21 0.68
C LEU A 226 -13.46 4.34 -0.58
N GLU A 227 -14.55 3.63 -0.90
CA GLU A 227 -14.63 2.88 -2.16
C GLU A 227 -14.60 3.84 -3.38
N GLU A 228 -15.24 5.00 -3.27
CA GLU A 228 -15.20 6.01 -4.34
C GLU A 228 -13.82 6.67 -4.44
N THR A 229 -13.11 6.91 -3.33
CA THR A 229 -11.72 7.36 -3.35
C THR A 229 -10.82 6.33 -4.05
N LEU A 230 -10.97 5.04 -3.74
CA LEU A 230 -10.26 3.94 -4.41
C LEU A 230 -10.55 3.86 -5.91
N ARG A 231 -11.74 4.26 -6.34
CA ARG A 231 -12.08 4.36 -7.76
C ARG A 231 -11.48 5.62 -8.38
N PHE A 232 -11.69 6.77 -7.76
CA PHE A 232 -11.42 8.09 -8.33
C PHE A 232 -9.94 8.44 -8.34
N THR A 233 -9.23 8.16 -7.22
CA THR A 233 -7.79 8.38 -7.02
C THR A 233 -7.17 7.16 -6.35
N PRO A 234 -7.06 6.02 -7.06
CA PRO A 234 -6.50 4.81 -6.46
C PRO A 234 -5.05 5.01 -6.03
N PRO A 235 -4.65 4.51 -4.84
CA PRO A 235 -3.25 4.56 -4.41
C PRO A 235 -2.28 3.92 -5.41
N ILE A 236 -2.71 2.84 -6.06
CA ILE A 236 -1.98 2.16 -7.12
C ILE A 236 -2.79 2.30 -8.41
N ALA A 237 -2.30 3.13 -9.32
CA ALA A 237 -2.98 3.46 -10.58
C ALA A 237 -2.60 2.51 -11.73
N GLY A 238 -1.49 1.78 -11.60
CA GLY A 238 -1.00 0.83 -12.59
C GLY A 238 -0.53 -0.48 -11.97
N ILE A 239 -0.67 -1.58 -12.68
CA ILE A 239 -0.21 -2.91 -12.25
C ILE A 239 0.54 -3.59 -13.40
N MET A 240 1.79 -3.96 -13.17
CA MET A 240 2.60 -4.63 -14.17
C MET A 240 2.21 -6.11 -14.32
N ARG A 241 2.30 -6.59 -15.55
CA ARG A 241 2.19 -8.00 -15.93
C ARG A 241 3.18 -8.31 -17.04
N CYS A 242 3.52 -9.57 -17.23
CA CYS A 242 4.22 -10.00 -18.43
C CYS A 242 3.48 -11.12 -19.15
N THR A 243 3.70 -11.24 -20.46
CA THR A 243 3.11 -12.28 -21.29
C THR A 243 3.92 -13.56 -21.21
N ASN A 244 3.24 -14.72 -21.07
CA ASN A 244 3.86 -16.06 -21.07
C ASN A 244 3.89 -16.67 -22.47
N GLU A 245 3.11 -16.14 -23.38
CA GLU A 245 2.94 -16.55 -24.78
C GLU A 245 2.50 -15.34 -25.60
N ASP A 246 2.52 -15.46 -26.90
CA ASP A 246 1.95 -14.45 -27.81
C ASP A 246 0.44 -14.34 -27.50
N VAL A 247 -0.05 -13.12 -27.32
CA VAL A 247 -1.46 -12.89 -26.97
C VAL A 247 -2.02 -11.71 -27.75
N GLU A 248 -3.26 -11.83 -28.22
CA GLU A 248 -3.98 -10.74 -28.85
C GLU A 248 -4.84 -10.00 -27.84
N VAL A 249 -4.65 -8.68 -27.72
CA VAL A 249 -5.44 -7.79 -26.88
C VAL A 249 -5.93 -6.60 -27.70
N GLY A 250 -7.25 -6.46 -27.81
CA GLY A 250 -7.86 -5.36 -28.56
C GLY A 250 -7.45 -5.31 -30.04
N GLY A 251 -7.24 -6.45 -30.68
CA GLY A 251 -6.81 -6.55 -32.07
C GLY A 251 -5.32 -6.31 -32.30
N LYS A 252 -4.52 -6.20 -31.23
CA LYS A 252 -3.06 -6.06 -31.31
C LYS A 252 -2.38 -7.31 -30.76
N LEU A 253 -1.47 -7.89 -31.55
CA LEU A 253 -0.62 -8.98 -31.12
C LEU A 253 0.46 -8.42 -30.16
N ILE A 254 0.54 -9.00 -28.98
CA ILE A 254 1.57 -8.72 -27.97
C ILE A 254 2.45 -9.95 -27.89
N PRO A 255 3.74 -9.84 -28.21
CA PRO A 255 4.66 -10.97 -28.16
C PRO A 255 4.81 -11.54 -26.75
N LYS A 256 5.20 -12.82 -26.69
CA LYS A 256 5.69 -13.43 -25.45
C LYS A 256 6.83 -12.59 -24.85
N ASP A 257 6.96 -12.66 -23.50
CA ASP A 257 7.99 -11.97 -22.72
C ASP A 257 7.96 -10.43 -22.87
N THR A 258 6.75 -9.88 -23.03
CA THR A 258 6.51 -8.42 -23.04
C THR A 258 5.96 -7.98 -21.67
N VAL A 259 6.57 -6.94 -21.09
CA VAL A 259 6.04 -6.28 -19.89
C VAL A 259 4.90 -5.33 -20.28
N LEU A 260 3.82 -5.39 -19.54
CA LEU A 260 2.61 -4.59 -19.75
C LEU A 260 2.25 -3.85 -18.47
N MET A 261 1.82 -2.60 -18.61
CA MET A 261 1.19 -1.85 -17.54
C MET A 261 -0.33 -1.84 -17.73
N ALA A 262 -1.06 -2.47 -16.81
CA ALA A 262 -2.51 -2.38 -16.74
C ALA A 262 -2.93 -1.17 -15.91
N TRP A 263 -3.35 -0.09 -16.55
CA TRP A 263 -3.75 1.14 -15.89
C TRP A 263 -5.12 1.00 -15.22
N THR A 264 -5.12 0.61 -13.94
CA THR A 264 -6.34 0.46 -13.12
C THR A 264 -7.02 1.80 -12.88
N GLY A 265 -6.26 2.88 -12.75
CA GLY A 265 -6.79 4.25 -12.64
C GLY A 265 -7.62 4.65 -13.88
N ALA A 266 -7.14 4.34 -15.09
CA ALA A 266 -7.90 4.58 -16.31
C ALA A 266 -9.13 3.67 -16.40
N ALA A 267 -9.01 2.40 -16.05
CA ALA A 267 -10.14 1.47 -16.04
C ALA A 267 -11.24 1.88 -15.05
N ASN A 268 -10.88 2.47 -13.93
CA ASN A 268 -11.82 3.02 -12.93
C ASN A 268 -12.57 4.27 -13.41
N ARG A 269 -12.15 4.88 -14.48
CA ARG A 269 -12.79 6.04 -15.15
C ARG A 269 -13.42 5.68 -16.51
N ASP A 270 -13.48 4.41 -16.86
CA ASP A 270 -14.05 3.98 -18.15
C ASP A 270 -15.58 4.23 -18.20
N PRO A 271 -16.09 5.10 -19.09
CA PRO A 271 -17.52 5.39 -19.19
C PRO A 271 -18.36 4.19 -19.66
N ARG A 272 -17.73 3.15 -20.23
CA ARG A 272 -18.41 1.89 -20.58
C ARG A 272 -18.71 1.06 -19.33
N LYS A 273 -18.07 1.35 -18.21
CA LYS A 273 -18.20 0.61 -16.94
C LYS A 273 -18.82 1.42 -15.82
N PHE A 274 -18.56 2.71 -15.78
CA PHE A 274 -19.03 3.62 -14.74
C PHE A 274 -19.88 4.74 -15.33
N ASP A 275 -21.11 4.88 -14.86
CA ASP A 275 -21.92 6.05 -15.13
C ASP A 275 -21.30 7.28 -14.46
N ARG A 276 -21.26 8.43 -15.15
CA ARG A 276 -20.63 9.68 -14.66
C ARG A 276 -19.25 9.43 -14.05
N PRO A 277 -18.27 8.91 -14.81
CA PRO A 277 -16.99 8.43 -14.27
C PRO A 277 -16.14 9.55 -13.64
N ASP A 278 -16.34 10.80 -14.05
CA ASP A 278 -15.60 11.98 -13.60
C ASP A 278 -16.26 12.69 -12.42
N GLU A 279 -17.42 12.21 -11.95
CA GLU A 279 -18.04 12.68 -10.73
C GLU A 279 -17.60 11.82 -9.52
N PHE A 280 -17.35 12.49 -8.39
CA PHE A 280 -17.04 11.84 -7.11
C PHE A 280 -18.32 11.66 -6.29
N LEU A 281 -18.77 10.42 -6.12
CA LEU A 281 -20.05 10.08 -5.53
C LEU A 281 -19.87 9.06 -4.40
N PRO A 282 -19.86 9.48 -3.12
CA PRO A 282 -19.73 8.57 -1.97
C PRO A 282 -20.81 7.49 -1.87
N ASP A 283 -21.93 7.67 -2.53
CA ASP A 283 -23.05 6.73 -2.59
C ASP A 283 -23.12 5.96 -3.91
N ARG A 284 -22.05 5.96 -4.72
CA ARG A 284 -22.00 5.21 -5.98
C ARG A 284 -22.30 3.73 -5.78
N ALA A 285 -23.33 3.23 -6.44
CA ALA A 285 -23.71 1.83 -6.43
C ALA A 285 -24.27 1.40 -7.82
N PRO A 286 -23.73 0.35 -8.45
CA PRO A 286 -22.55 -0.42 -8.02
C PRO A 286 -21.24 0.33 -8.23
N ASN A 287 -20.21 0.00 -7.44
CA ASN A 287 -18.87 0.56 -7.57
C ASN A 287 -17.82 -0.57 -7.75
N PRO A 288 -17.76 -1.25 -8.91
CA PRO A 288 -16.85 -2.38 -9.16
C PRO A 288 -15.43 -1.94 -9.54
N HIS A 289 -14.84 -1.03 -8.75
CA HIS A 289 -13.50 -0.50 -8.99
C HIS A 289 -12.39 -1.56 -8.87
N LEU A 290 -11.22 -1.26 -9.42
CA LEU A 290 -10.03 -2.10 -9.39
C LEU A 290 -8.97 -1.62 -8.38
N GLY A 291 -9.32 -0.73 -7.44
CA GLY A 291 -8.37 -0.20 -6.45
C GLY A 291 -7.73 -1.25 -5.53
N PHE A 292 -8.37 -2.42 -5.37
CA PHE A 292 -7.79 -3.60 -4.70
C PHE A 292 -7.37 -4.70 -5.66
N GLY A 293 -7.31 -4.44 -6.94
CA GLY A 293 -7.07 -5.46 -7.96
C GLY A 293 -8.24 -6.43 -8.13
N ARG A 294 -8.00 -7.52 -8.85
CA ARG A 294 -8.99 -8.57 -9.10
C ARG A 294 -8.31 -9.92 -9.33
N GLY A 295 -9.06 -11.01 -9.17
CA GLY A 295 -8.57 -12.38 -9.42
C GLY A 295 -7.75 -12.92 -8.27
N VAL A 296 -6.80 -13.81 -8.57
CA VAL A 296 -6.02 -14.53 -7.56
C VAL A 296 -5.11 -13.61 -6.76
N HIS A 297 -4.68 -12.49 -7.33
CA HIS A 297 -3.87 -11.46 -6.70
C HIS A 297 -4.69 -10.29 -6.11
N ILE A 298 -5.98 -10.46 -5.88
CA ILE A 298 -6.76 -9.44 -5.15
C ILE A 298 -6.07 -9.10 -3.82
N CYS A 299 -6.04 -7.82 -3.45
CA CYS A 299 -5.35 -7.34 -2.27
C CYS A 299 -5.69 -8.16 -1.00
N PRO A 300 -4.71 -8.76 -0.32
CA PRO A 300 -4.97 -9.48 0.94
C PRO A 300 -5.38 -8.51 2.05
N GLY A 301 -4.76 -7.32 2.11
CA GLY A 301 -4.98 -6.30 3.13
C GLY A 301 -6.27 -5.50 2.97
N ARG A 302 -7.13 -5.79 1.98
CA ARG A 302 -8.34 -4.98 1.69
C ARG A 302 -9.30 -4.81 2.87
N ALA A 303 -9.36 -5.80 3.78
CA ALA A 303 -10.20 -5.70 4.98
C ALA A 303 -9.58 -4.76 6.01
N LEU A 304 -8.25 -4.84 6.19
CA LEU A 304 -7.49 -4.00 7.11
C LEU A 304 -7.49 -2.55 6.63
N GLY A 305 -7.13 -2.28 5.37
CA GLY A 305 -7.12 -0.92 4.82
C GLY A 305 -8.49 -0.24 4.89
N ARG A 306 -9.58 -0.99 4.67
CA ARG A 306 -10.94 -0.45 4.86
C ARG A 306 -11.24 -0.14 6.33
N LEU A 307 -10.84 -1.01 7.25
CA LEU A 307 -11.05 -0.78 8.67
C LEU A 307 -10.30 0.47 9.14
N GLU A 308 -9.00 0.50 8.90
CA GLU A 308 -8.15 1.64 9.27
C GLU A 308 -8.69 2.95 8.71
N SER A 309 -8.94 2.98 7.39
CA SER A 309 -9.40 4.20 6.72
C SER A 309 -10.78 4.65 7.20
N ARG A 310 -11.71 3.71 7.44
CA ARG A 310 -13.05 4.03 7.94
C ARG A 310 -12.98 4.66 9.33
N VAL A 311 -12.23 4.03 10.24
CA VAL A 311 -12.11 4.55 11.62
C VAL A 311 -11.35 5.87 11.63
N ALA A 312 -10.28 5.99 10.84
CA ALA A 312 -9.48 7.20 10.76
C ALA A 312 -10.28 8.40 10.22
N VAL A 313 -11.01 8.22 9.12
CA VAL A 313 -11.84 9.31 8.56
C VAL A 313 -12.95 9.71 9.53
N ASP A 314 -13.60 8.75 10.19
CA ASP A 314 -14.65 9.02 11.17
C ASP A 314 -14.12 9.88 12.33
N VAL A 315 -13.01 9.47 12.94
CA VAL A 315 -12.39 10.20 14.07
C VAL A 315 -11.82 11.55 13.63
N LEU A 316 -11.18 11.64 12.45
CA LEU A 316 -10.69 12.91 11.89
C LEU A 316 -11.80 13.95 11.74
N LEU A 317 -12.94 13.53 11.19
CA LEU A 317 -14.08 14.44 10.98
C LEU A 317 -14.77 14.83 12.29
N ASP A 318 -14.65 14.04 13.36
CA ASP A 318 -15.11 14.41 14.70
C ASP A 318 -14.14 15.39 15.38
N ARG A 319 -12.84 15.08 15.33
CA ARG A 319 -11.80 15.88 15.98
C ARG A 319 -11.61 17.24 15.31
N PHE A 320 -11.70 17.27 13.96
CA PHE A 320 -11.47 18.46 13.14
C PHE A 320 -12.65 18.71 12.19
N PRO A 321 -13.78 19.25 12.69
CA PRO A 321 -14.99 19.46 11.88
C PRO A 321 -14.78 20.39 10.68
N THR A 322 -13.79 21.30 10.77
CA THR A 322 -13.44 22.30 9.76
C THR A 322 -12.20 21.94 8.93
N LEU A 323 -11.69 20.70 9.07
CA LEU A 323 -10.50 20.24 8.34
C LEU A 323 -10.64 20.48 6.83
N ARG A 324 -9.64 21.16 6.28
CA ARG A 324 -9.49 21.42 4.84
C ARG A 324 -8.02 21.49 4.44
N VAL A 325 -7.75 21.38 3.17
CA VAL A 325 -6.39 21.61 2.63
C VAL A 325 -5.98 23.06 2.84
N ASP A 326 -4.72 23.28 3.23
CA ASP A 326 -4.19 24.63 3.46
C ASP A 326 -4.13 25.40 2.13
N PRO A 327 -4.86 26.52 1.98
CA PRO A 327 -4.86 27.28 0.72
C PRO A 327 -3.51 27.99 0.44
N GLU A 328 -2.66 28.16 1.45
CA GLU A 328 -1.36 28.83 1.32
C GLU A 328 -0.25 27.84 0.98
N ASN A 329 -0.42 26.55 1.26
CA ASN A 329 0.58 25.51 1.04
C ASN A 329 0.01 24.40 0.17
N LYS A 330 0.57 24.23 -1.03
CA LYS A 330 0.08 23.22 -1.98
C LYS A 330 0.49 21.81 -1.58
N PRO A 331 -0.41 20.81 -1.72
CA PRO A 331 -0.06 19.42 -1.62
C PRO A 331 1.02 19.02 -2.63
N ARG A 332 1.87 18.07 -2.24
CA ARG A 332 2.86 17.46 -3.14
C ARG A 332 2.52 15.99 -3.38
N PHE A 333 2.83 15.51 -4.56
CA PHE A 333 2.58 14.13 -4.96
C PHE A 333 3.90 13.39 -5.12
N TYR A 334 3.89 12.09 -4.88
CA TYR A 334 5.00 11.23 -5.26
C TYR A 334 5.18 11.25 -6.78
N GLN A 335 6.43 11.27 -7.23
CA GLN A 335 6.78 11.24 -8.65
C GLN A 335 6.95 9.79 -9.14
N ILE A 336 6.00 8.92 -8.81
CA ILE A 336 6.01 7.51 -9.18
C ILE A 336 4.87 7.27 -10.17
N ALA A 337 5.18 6.74 -11.35
CA ALA A 337 4.24 6.67 -12.48
C ALA A 337 2.97 5.85 -12.18
N ASP A 338 3.06 4.82 -11.36
CA ASP A 338 1.97 3.90 -11.02
C ASP A 338 1.32 4.17 -9.65
N ALA A 339 1.81 5.16 -8.89
CA ALA A 339 1.27 5.55 -7.59
C ALA A 339 0.62 6.93 -7.65
N GLY A 340 -0.68 6.99 -7.39
CA GLY A 340 -1.47 8.22 -7.38
C GLY A 340 -1.54 8.87 -6.00
N GLY A 341 -0.40 9.09 -5.31
CA GLY A 341 -0.39 9.45 -3.89
C GLY A 341 0.26 10.78 -3.53
N LEU A 342 -0.20 11.32 -2.41
CA LEU A 342 0.35 12.51 -1.78
C LEU A 342 1.55 12.16 -0.92
N SER A 343 2.68 12.87 -1.13
CA SER A 343 3.86 12.83 -0.27
C SER A 343 3.78 13.84 0.87
N ASN A 344 2.89 14.85 0.74
CA ASN A 344 2.66 15.90 1.71
C ASN A 344 1.24 16.44 1.52
N LEU A 345 0.52 16.65 2.61
CA LEU A 345 -0.82 17.25 2.60
C LEU A 345 -0.95 18.25 3.75
N PRO A 346 -0.53 19.51 3.54
CA PRO A 346 -0.76 20.56 4.52
C PRO A 346 -2.25 20.81 4.71
N VAL A 347 -2.69 20.85 5.95
CA VAL A 347 -4.10 21.07 6.30
C VAL A 347 -4.26 22.17 7.35
N VAL A 348 -5.44 22.76 7.38
CA VAL A 348 -5.88 23.71 8.40
C VAL A 348 -7.17 23.23 9.05
N THR A 349 -7.33 23.54 10.35
CA THR A 349 -8.46 23.10 11.19
C THR A 349 -9.32 24.25 11.69
N SER A 350 -9.02 25.48 11.28
CA SER A 350 -9.73 26.72 11.67
C SER A 350 -10.45 27.35 10.49
#